data_6f8a95f3d71d19b9de8c9489e8f35d3c
#
_entry.id   6f8a95f3d71d19b9de8c9489e8f35d3c
#
_cell.length_a   1.000
_cell.length_b   1.000
_cell.length_c   1.000
_cell.angle_alpha   90.00
_cell.angle_beta   90.00
_cell.angle_gamma   90.00
#
_symmetry.space_group_name_H-M   'P 1'
#
loop_
_entity.id
_entity.type
_entity.pdbx_description
1 polymer ?
#
loop_
_entity_poly.entity_id
_entity_poly.type
_entity_poly.pdbx_seq_one_letter_code
_entity_poly.pdbx_strand_id
1 'polypeptide(L)'
;MSAPVAPPGWSRWLVPPAALSVHLSIGQAYAWSVFKPPLESALDLSGTQSALPFQLAIVMLGLSAAFGGTMVERRGPRWAMTVALVCFSSGFLLSALGAATQQFWLIVFGYGVVGGIGLGIGYISPVSTLIKWFPDRPGLATGIAIMGFGGGALIASPWSARMLESFGEDHTGIAAAFLVHGLTYAVFMSLGVLLIRVPRPAAAGSPAATAAAKAPAPGAAPGPEIRVSARGALRTPQFWCLWVVLCMNVTAGIGILEKAAPMIRDFFAGSSAPVSASAAAGFVALLSAANMAGRIGWSSTSDLIGRKNVYRLYLGVGALMYLLIVLFGGASKPVFVVCALVLLSFYGGGFATIPAYLKDLFGTHQVGAIHGRLLTAWSTAGVLGPLIVNWLADREAAAGKDGPELYVLSLSIMTGLLVVGFIANELVRPVHPRHHLPAPTAPKEAAHGADTRSQQPESA
;
A
#
# COMPACT_ATOMS: atom_id res chain seq x y z
N MET A 1 22.74 -8.92 -9.27
CA MET A 1 22.13 -10.27 -9.15
C MET A 1 20.85 -10.25 -9.97
N SER A 2 20.79 -11.01 -11.08
CA SER A 2 19.55 -11.21 -11.82
C SER A 2 18.52 -11.94 -10.93
N ALA A 3 17.24 -11.58 -11.05
CA ALA A 3 16.20 -12.26 -10.28
C ALA A 3 16.18 -13.75 -10.66
N PRO A 4 16.23 -14.68 -9.70
CA PRO A 4 16.21 -16.09 -10.01
C PRO A 4 14.87 -16.46 -10.65
N VAL A 5 14.95 -16.97 -11.87
CA VAL A 5 13.80 -17.51 -12.58
C VAL A 5 13.34 -18.80 -11.87
N ALA A 6 12.04 -18.98 -11.76
CA ALA A 6 11.49 -20.18 -11.12
C ALA A 6 11.97 -21.46 -11.83
N PRO A 7 12.42 -22.50 -11.11
CA PRO A 7 12.77 -23.79 -11.71
C PRO A 7 11.51 -24.50 -12.27
N PRO A 8 11.70 -25.56 -13.14
CA PRO A 8 10.57 -26.37 -13.58
C PRO A 8 9.81 -26.93 -12.36
N GLY A 9 8.48 -26.96 -12.42
CA GLY A 9 7.64 -27.48 -11.33
C GLY A 9 7.47 -26.53 -10.14
N TRP A 10 8.02 -25.31 -10.17
CA TRP A 10 7.82 -24.33 -9.10
C TRP A 10 6.34 -23.91 -8.99
N SER A 11 5.77 -24.06 -7.80
CA SER A 11 4.40 -23.63 -7.54
C SER A 11 4.31 -22.11 -7.41
N ARG A 12 3.42 -21.47 -8.19
CA ARG A 12 3.12 -20.03 -8.06
C ARG A 12 2.61 -19.64 -6.67
N TRP A 13 2.05 -20.59 -5.92
CA TRP A 13 1.51 -20.38 -4.58
C TRP A 13 2.58 -20.19 -3.48
N LEU A 14 3.86 -20.38 -3.80
CA LEU A 14 4.97 -20.04 -2.90
C LEU A 14 5.31 -18.54 -2.91
N VAL A 15 4.83 -17.80 -3.91
CA VAL A 15 5.07 -16.35 -4.03
C VAL A 15 4.25 -15.52 -3.04
N PRO A 16 2.94 -15.80 -2.80
CA PRO A 16 2.17 -15.10 -1.77
C PRO A 16 2.78 -15.14 -0.36
N PRO A 17 3.21 -16.27 0.20
CA PRO A 17 3.91 -16.29 1.50
C PRO A 17 5.19 -15.45 1.50
N ALA A 18 5.98 -15.47 0.41
CA ALA A 18 7.15 -14.62 0.28
C ALA A 18 6.81 -13.12 0.29
N ALA A 19 5.72 -12.73 -0.36
CA ALA A 19 5.21 -11.37 -0.35
C ALA A 19 4.68 -10.97 1.04
N LEU A 20 3.93 -11.87 1.68
CA LEU A 20 3.35 -11.65 3.01
C LEU A 20 4.42 -11.46 4.08
N SER A 21 5.53 -12.21 4.05
CA SER A 21 6.60 -12.06 5.03
C SER A 21 7.21 -10.66 5.02
N VAL A 22 7.32 -10.03 3.85
CA VAL A 22 7.79 -8.64 3.73
C VAL A 22 6.68 -7.67 4.13
N HIS A 23 5.46 -7.85 3.60
CA HIS A 23 4.37 -6.90 3.83
C HIS A 23 3.88 -6.89 5.29
N LEU A 24 3.87 -8.03 5.98
CA LEU A 24 3.56 -8.09 7.41
C LEU A 24 4.62 -7.35 8.23
N SER A 25 5.90 -7.50 7.88
CA SER A 25 7.00 -6.81 8.56
C SER A 25 6.90 -5.30 8.39
N ILE A 26 6.79 -4.80 7.14
CA ILE A 26 6.69 -3.37 6.88
C ILE A 26 5.35 -2.76 7.32
N GLY A 27 4.31 -3.58 7.48
CA GLY A 27 3.01 -3.17 8.03
C GLY A 27 3.06 -2.76 9.50
N GLN A 28 4.14 -3.09 10.20
CA GLN A 28 4.44 -2.57 11.54
C GLN A 28 4.37 -1.02 11.58
N ALA A 29 4.61 -0.34 10.47
CA ALA A 29 4.53 1.12 10.44
C ALA A 29 3.24 1.69 11.05
N TYR A 30 2.12 0.99 10.91
CA TYR A 30 0.85 1.39 11.52
C TYR A 30 0.76 1.12 13.03
N ALA A 31 1.71 0.40 13.62
CA ALA A 31 1.82 0.21 15.05
C ALA A 31 2.66 1.29 15.75
N TRP A 32 3.13 2.32 15.02
CA TRP A 32 3.93 3.41 15.59
C TRP A 32 3.26 4.10 16.78
N SER A 33 1.95 4.21 16.77
CA SER A 33 1.17 4.81 17.86
C SER A 33 1.43 4.18 19.24
N VAL A 34 1.85 2.92 19.30
CA VAL A 34 2.19 2.22 20.54
C VAL A 34 3.47 2.78 21.17
N PHE A 35 4.42 3.26 20.35
CA PHE A 35 5.69 3.81 20.83
C PHE A 35 5.59 5.31 21.18
N LYS A 36 4.55 6.02 20.72
CA LYS A 36 4.44 7.47 20.96
C LYS A 36 4.44 7.87 22.43
N PRO A 37 3.52 7.36 23.29
CA PRO A 37 3.49 7.76 24.70
C PRO A 37 4.77 7.44 25.46
N PRO A 38 5.38 6.24 25.34
CA PRO A 38 6.66 5.95 25.94
C PRO A 38 7.79 6.89 25.47
N LEU A 39 7.86 7.20 24.16
CA LEU A 39 8.86 8.11 23.62
C LEU A 39 8.67 9.55 24.12
N GLU A 40 7.42 10.01 24.24
CA GLU A 40 7.07 11.33 24.78
C GLU A 40 7.56 11.45 26.23
N SER A 41 7.29 10.43 27.04
CA SER A 41 7.71 10.40 28.45
C SER A 41 9.22 10.23 28.62
N ALA A 42 9.85 9.30 27.87
CA ALA A 42 11.26 8.95 28.07
C ALA A 42 12.24 9.99 27.51
N LEU A 43 11.84 10.76 26.49
CA LEU A 43 12.70 11.73 25.80
C LEU A 43 12.19 13.18 25.89
N ASP A 44 11.18 13.45 26.72
CA ASP A 44 10.55 14.76 26.91
C ASP A 44 10.12 15.41 25.57
N LEU A 45 9.36 14.64 24.77
CA LEU A 45 8.92 15.04 23.43
C LEU A 45 7.47 15.52 23.45
N SER A 46 7.18 16.51 22.61
CA SER A 46 5.79 16.85 22.29
C SER A 46 5.14 15.78 21.40
N GLY A 47 3.81 15.68 21.41
CA GLY A 47 3.06 14.77 20.54
C GLY A 47 3.32 14.99 19.04
N THR A 48 3.63 16.25 18.64
CA THR A 48 4.04 16.57 17.27
C THR A 48 5.42 15.97 16.95
N GLN A 49 6.38 16.08 17.86
CA GLN A 49 7.71 15.51 17.68
C GLN A 49 7.64 13.98 17.60
N SER A 50 6.93 13.31 18.52
CA SER A 50 6.79 11.85 18.53
C SER A 50 6.12 11.28 17.27
N ALA A 51 5.36 12.08 16.54
CA ALA A 51 4.76 11.70 15.26
C ALA A 51 5.72 11.81 14.06
N LEU A 52 6.79 12.62 14.14
CA LEU A 52 7.71 12.89 13.02
C LEU A 52 8.32 11.63 12.39
N PRO A 53 8.81 10.63 13.15
CA PRO A 53 9.39 9.44 12.54
C PRO A 53 8.41 8.70 11.62
N PHE A 54 7.16 8.55 12.04
CA PHE A 54 6.12 7.92 11.22
C PHE A 54 5.76 8.76 10.00
N GLN A 55 5.52 10.06 10.19
CA GLN A 55 5.18 10.97 9.08
C GLN A 55 6.27 10.96 8.01
N LEU A 56 7.54 11.05 8.44
CA LEU A 56 8.68 11.00 7.53
C LEU A 56 8.81 9.64 6.85
N ALA A 57 8.53 8.53 7.55
CA ALA A 57 8.51 7.20 6.96
C ALA A 57 7.47 7.08 5.84
N ILE A 58 6.27 7.65 5.99
CA ILE A 58 5.25 7.67 4.94
C ILE A 58 5.65 8.55 3.75
N VAL A 59 6.28 9.70 4.00
CA VAL A 59 6.84 10.54 2.93
C VAL A 59 7.92 9.79 2.15
N MET A 60 8.87 9.20 2.88
CA MET A 60 9.97 8.42 2.27
C MET A 60 9.50 7.16 1.59
N LEU A 61 8.40 6.54 2.04
CA LEU A 61 7.74 5.43 1.35
C LEU A 61 7.39 5.82 -0.09
N GLY A 62 6.63 6.89 -0.28
CA GLY A 62 6.22 7.31 -1.63
C GLY A 62 7.39 7.78 -2.48
N LEU A 63 8.34 8.54 -1.91
CA LEU A 63 9.52 9.00 -2.63
C LEU A 63 10.41 7.82 -3.06
N SER A 64 10.74 6.91 -2.15
CA SER A 64 11.59 5.75 -2.46
C SER A 64 10.92 4.79 -3.44
N ALA A 65 9.60 4.60 -3.36
CA ALA A 65 8.83 3.84 -4.33
C ALA A 65 8.85 4.52 -5.72
N ALA A 66 8.68 5.85 -5.78
CA ALA A 66 8.66 6.60 -7.03
C ALA A 66 10.01 6.55 -7.78
N PHE A 67 11.11 6.76 -7.06
CA PHE A 67 12.46 6.71 -7.64
C PHE A 67 12.98 5.28 -7.79
N GLY A 68 12.74 4.43 -6.78
CA GLY A 68 13.20 3.03 -6.74
C GLY A 68 12.49 2.11 -7.71
N GLY A 69 11.23 2.38 -8.08
CA GLY A 69 10.41 1.51 -8.90
C GLY A 69 11.05 1.09 -10.23
N THR A 70 11.73 2.02 -10.92
CA THR A 70 12.47 1.69 -12.14
C THR A 70 13.66 0.76 -11.87
N MET A 71 14.31 0.91 -10.72
CA MET A 71 15.43 0.07 -10.31
C MET A 71 14.96 -1.34 -9.92
N VAL A 72 13.79 -1.45 -9.28
CA VAL A 72 13.12 -2.73 -8.99
C VAL A 72 12.84 -3.51 -10.28
N GLU A 73 12.32 -2.85 -11.32
CA GLU A 73 12.05 -3.50 -12.60
C GLU A 73 13.33 -3.98 -13.32
N ARG A 74 14.43 -3.22 -13.20
CA ARG A 74 15.72 -3.55 -13.84
C ARG A 74 16.50 -4.64 -13.09
N ARG A 75 16.55 -4.56 -11.75
CA ARG A 75 17.36 -5.45 -10.90
C ARG A 75 16.59 -6.66 -10.36
N GLY A 76 15.26 -6.61 -10.47
CA GLY A 76 14.37 -7.70 -10.09
C GLY A 76 13.95 -7.69 -8.61
N PRO A 77 12.94 -8.52 -8.26
CA PRO A 77 12.28 -8.46 -6.96
C PRO A 77 13.19 -8.89 -5.80
N ARG A 78 14.08 -9.86 -5.99
CA ARG A 78 14.97 -10.31 -4.92
C ARG A 78 15.90 -9.19 -4.46
N TRP A 79 16.51 -8.46 -5.41
CA TRP A 79 17.33 -7.30 -5.08
C TRP A 79 16.55 -6.25 -4.30
N ALA A 80 15.34 -5.92 -4.77
CA ALA A 80 14.51 -4.92 -4.13
C ALA A 80 14.11 -5.32 -2.71
N MET A 81 13.70 -6.59 -2.51
CA MET A 81 13.36 -7.10 -1.18
C MET A 81 14.59 -7.17 -0.25
N THR A 82 15.80 -7.41 -0.79
CA THR A 82 17.05 -7.34 0.00
C THR A 82 17.32 -5.90 0.45
N VAL A 83 17.17 -4.91 -0.44
CA VAL A 83 17.33 -3.50 -0.07
C VAL A 83 16.29 -3.10 0.97
N ALA A 84 15.03 -3.51 0.80
CA ALA A 84 13.97 -3.28 1.76
C ALA A 84 14.28 -3.87 3.13
N LEU A 85 14.74 -5.12 3.17
CA LEU A 85 15.17 -5.80 4.39
C LEU A 85 16.30 -5.04 5.10
N VAL A 86 17.36 -4.70 4.37
CA VAL A 86 18.51 -3.99 4.97
C VAL A 86 18.07 -2.63 5.50
N CYS A 87 17.35 -1.83 4.69
CA CYS A 87 16.91 -0.50 5.10
C CYS A 87 15.91 -0.56 6.26
N PHE A 88 14.90 -1.44 6.19
CA PHE A 88 13.87 -1.48 7.22
C PHE A 88 14.40 -1.97 8.55
N SER A 89 15.18 -3.07 8.55
CA SER A 89 15.78 -3.60 9.78
C SER A 89 16.83 -2.65 10.37
N SER A 90 17.73 -2.08 9.54
CA SER A 90 18.70 -1.10 10.03
C SER A 90 18.03 0.19 10.53
N GLY A 91 16.89 0.58 9.99
CA GLY A 91 16.08 1.67 10.49
C GLY A 91 15.67 1.47 11.94
N PHE A 92 15.22 0.26 12.31
CA PHE A 92 14.92 -0.11 13.69
C PHE A 92 16.18 -0.18 14.58
N LEU A 93 17.30 -0.72 14.07
CA LEU A 93 18.55 -0.79 14.82
C LEU A 93 19.12 0.61 15.11
N LEU A 94 19.03 1.54 14.15
CA LEU A 94 19.38 2.94 14.37
C LEU A 94 18.45 3.61 15.38
N SER A 95 17.16 3.29 15.33
CA SER A 95 16.19 3.79 16.32
C SER A 95 16.45 3.24 17.72
N ALA A 96 16.87 1.96 17.81
CA ALA A 96 17.31 1.37 19.09
C ALA A 96 18.52 2.12 19.66
N LEU A 97 19.52 2.42 18.82
CA LEU A 97 20.66 3.23 19.22
C LEU A 97 20.23 4.64 19.64
N GLY A 98 19.31 5.26 18.88
CA GLY A 98 18.76 6.58 19.19
C GLY A 98 18.04 6.63 20.53
N ALA A 99 17.22 5.62 20.83
CA ALA A 99 16.56 5.50 22.13
C ALA A 99 17.58 5.27 23.26
N ALA A 100 18.51 4.33 23.10
CA ALA A 100 19.53 4.03 24.11
C ALA A 100 20.44 5.23 24.45
N THR A 101 20.75 6.06 23.45
CA THR A 101 21.59 7.25 23.61
C THR A 101 20.78 8.53 23.83
N GLN A 102 19.47 8.44 23.91
CA GLN A 102 18.54 9.57 24.04
C GLN A 102 18.67 10.61 22.90
N GLN A 103 19.07 10.13 21.70
CA GLN A 103 19.25 10.96 20.52
C GLN A 103 18.03 10.85 19.59
N PHE A 104 17.02 11.67 19.82
CA PHE A 104 15.77 11.62 19.05
C PHE A 104 15.97 11.74 17.53
N TRP A 105 16.95 12.53 17.07
CA TRP A 105 17.23 12.66 15.65
C TRP A 105 17.66 11.33 14.99
N LEU A 106 18.31 10.42 15.75
CA LEU A 106 18.63 9.07 15.24
C LEU A 106 17.38 8.22 15.05
N ILE A 107 16.35 8.39 15.88
CA ILE A 107 15.04 7.73 15.70
C ILE A 107 14.36 8.28 14.45
N VAL A 108 14.34 9.61 14.28
CA VAL A 108 13.77 10.26 13.08
C VAL A 108 14.49 9.81 11.81
N PHE A 109 15.81 9.79 11.83
CA PHE A 109 16.61 9.35 10.68
C PHE A 109 16.49 7.84 10.44
N GLY A 110 16.62 7.03 11.49
CA GLY A 110 16.58 5.56 11.41
C GLY A 110 15.22 5.07 10.94
N TYR A 111 14.19 5.32 11.71
CA TYR A 111 12.83 4.87 11.37
C TYR A 111 12.23 5.65 10.20
N GLY A 112 12.32 6.98 10.25
CA GLY A 112 11.69 7.85 9.28
C GLY A 112 12.34 7.79 7.90
N VAL A 113 13.67 8.00 7.82
CA VAL A 113 14.34 8.04 6.51
C VAL A 113 14.74 6.65 6.05
N VAL A 114 15.59 5.96 6.80
CA VAL A 114 16.14 4.67 6.37
C VAL A 114 15.05 3.59 6.34
N GLY A 115 14.26 3.48 7.40
CA GLY A 115 13.10 2.58 7.47
C GLY A 115 12.08 2.90 6.40
N GLY A 116 11.75 4.18 6.17
CA GLY A 116 10.84 4.64 5.14
C GLY A 116 11.28 4.29 3.72
N ILE A 117 12.59 4.33 3.41
CA ILE A 117 13.13 3.83 2.14
C ILE A 117 12.86 2.34 2.00
N GLY A 118 13.15 1.57 3.05
CA GLY A 118 12.88 0.12 3.11
C GLY A 118 11.40 -0.19 2.90
N LEU A 119 10.54 0.61 3.51
CA LEU A 119 9.09 0.51 3.44
C LEU A 119 8.56 0.69 2.00
N GLY A 120 9.00 1.73 1.28
CA GLY A 120 8.52 1.99 -0.08
C GLY A 120 9.02 0.99 -1.11
N ILE A 121 10.30 0.61 -1.08
CA ILE A 121 10.85 -0.40 -1.99
C ILE A 121 10.24 -1.78 -1.68
N GLY A 122 10.08 -2.11 -0.39
CA GLY A 122 9.46 -3.34 0.08
C GLY A 122 7.99 -3.46 -0.29
N TYR A 123 7.28 -2.34 -0.40
CA TYR A 123 5.88 -2.33 -0.78
C TYR A 123 5.65 -2.67 -2.25
N ILE A 124 6.39 -2.05 -3.17
CA ILE A 124 6.13 -2.20 -4.63
C ILE A 124 6.61 -3.52 -5.20
N SER A 125 7.69 -4.09 -4.66
CA SER A 125 8.35 -5.25 -5.26
C SER A 125 7.51 -6.54 -5.20
N PRO A 126 6.95 -6.97 -4.06
CA PRO A 126 6.09 -8.14 -4.00
C PRO A 126 4.82 -7.99 -4.83
N VAL A 127 4.20 -6.79 -4.82
CA VAL A 127 2.97 -6.51 -5.57
C VAL A 127 3.18 -6.68 -7.07
N SER A 128 4.23 -6.04 -7.62
CA SER A 128 4.55 -6.15 -9.04
C SER A 128 4.91 -7.58 -9.47
N THR A 129 5.52 -8.35 -8.56
CA THR A 129 5.86 -9.75 -8.81
C THR A 129 4.62 -10.64 -8.84
N LEU A 130 3.70 -10.46 -7.89
CA LEU A 130 2.44 -11.21 -7.84
C LEU A 130 1.55 -10.96 -9.05
N ILE A 131 1.46 -9.72 -9.53
CA ILE A 131 0.72 -9.40 -10.77
C ILE A 131 1.27 -10.20 -11.97
N LYS A 132 2.59 -10.41 -12.04
CA LYS A 132 3.23 -11.18 -13.11
C LYS A 132 2.97 -12.70 -12.98
N TRP A 133 2.79 -13.21 -11.75
CA TRP A 133 2.47 -14.62 -11.49
C TRP A 133 0.99 -14.97 -11.63
N PHE A 134 0.10 -14.01 -11.41
CA PHE A 134 -1.36 -14.19 -11.44
C PHE A 134 -2.01 -13.20 -12.44
N PRO A 135 -1.69 -13.31 -13.72
CA PRO A 135 -2.26 -12.42 -14.74
C PRO A 135 -3.77 -12.65 -14.93
N ASP A 136 -4.26 -13.84 -14.55
CA ASP A 136 -5.65 -14.26 -14.58
C ASP A 136 -6.51 -13.60 -13.47
N ARG A 137 -5.93 -13.30 -12.32
CA ARG A 137 -6.61 -12.71 -11.15
C ARG A 137 -5.74 -11.66 -10.46
N PRO A 138 -5.42 -10.55 -11.13
CA PRO A 138 -4.48 -9.56 -10.59
C PRO A 138 -5.02 -8.84 -9.35
N GLY A 139 -6.34 -8.65 -9.21
CA GLY A 139 -6.96 -8.08 -8.01
C GLY A 139 -6.80 -8.97 -6.79
N LEU A 140 -7.08 -10.27 -6.92
CA LEU A 140 -6.85 -11.24 -5.84
C LEU A 140 -5.35 -11.26 -5.44
N ALA A 141 -4.46 -11.30 -6.41
CA ALA A 141 -3.02 -11.34 -6.17
C ALA A 141 -2.52 -10.12 -5.41
N THR A 142 -2.95 -8.92 -5.82
CA THR A 142 -2.60 -7.68 -5.13
C THR A 142 -3.27 -7.58 -3.76
N GLY A 143 -4.50 -8.05 -3.63
CA GLY A 143 -5.23 -8.13 -2.37
C GLY A 143 -4.49 -8.96 -1.32
N ILE A 144 -4.06 -10.18 -1.67
CA ILE A 144 -3.29 -11.06 -0.78
C ILE A 144 -1.96 -10.41 -0.37
N ALA A 145 -1.22 -9.80 -1.31
CA ALA A 145 0.02 -9.13 -0.99
C ALA A 145 -0.20 -7.97 0.00
N ILE A 146 -1.09 -7.07 -0.36
CA ILE A 146 -1.27 -5.80 0.34
C ILE A 146 -2.03 -5.99 1.67
N MET A 147 -2.81 -7.09 1.81
CA MET A 147 -3.41 -7.48 3.08
C MET A 147 -2.37 -7.60 4.19
N GLY A 148 -1.19 -8.18 3.88
CA GLY A 148 -0.09 -8.30 4.84
C GLY A 148 0.33 -6.95 5.44
N PHE A 149 0.38 -5.90 4.63
CA PHE A 149 0.68 -4.55 5.11
C PHE A 149 -0.42 -4.03 6.07
N GLY A 150 -1.70 -4.23 5.75
CA GLY A 150 -2.81 -3.85 6.63
C GLY A 150 -2.88 -4.69 7.91
N GLY A 151 -2.54 -5.97 7.82
CA GLY A 151 -2.54 -6.91 8.94
C GLY A 151 -1.29 -6.83 9.83
N GLY A 152 -0.23 -6.16 9.38
CA GLY A 152 1.02 -6.06 10.14
C GLY A 152 0.85 -5.44 11.51
N ALA A 153 0.08 -4.36 11.60
CA ALA A 153 -0.20 -3.69 12.87
C ALA A 153 -1.05 -4.52 13.83
N LEU A 154 -1.93 -5.39 13.35
CA LEU A 154 -2.70 -6.32 14.19
C LEU A 154 -1.79 -7.24 15.01
N ILE A 155 -0.64 -7.61 14.44
CA ILE A 155 0.38 -8.44 15.11
C ILE A 155 1.36 -7.55 15.86
N ALA A 156 1.85 -6.51 15.20
CA ALA A 156 2.92 -5.67 15.74
C ALA A 156 2.47 -4.83 16.94
N SER A 157 1.22 -4.32 16.98
CA SER A 157 0.77 -3.48 18.09
C SER A 157 0.73 -4.24 19.43
N PRO A 158 0.04 -5.39 19.57
CA PRO A 158 0.04 -6.12 20.83
C PRO A 158 1.41 -6.69 21.19
N TRP A 159 2.20 -7.04 20.17
CA TRP A 159 3.57 -7.50 20.40
C TRP A 159 4.48 -6.37 20.89
N SER A 160 4.41 -5.17 20.31
CA SER A 160 5.15 -4.00 20.77
C SER A 160 4.76 -3.60 22.20
N ALA A 161 3.45 -3.61 22.51
CA ALA A 161 2.98 -3.32 23.87
C ALA A 161 3.57 -4.31 24.90
N ARG A 162 3.54 -5.61 24.61
CA ARG A 162 4.17 -6.62 25.49
C ARG A 162 5.67 -6.46 25.62
N MET A 163 6.38 -6.03 24.56
CA MET A 163 7.82 -5.74 24.67
C MET A 163 8.07 -4.58 25.62
N LEU A 164 7.29 -3.51 25.51
CA LEU A 164 7.39 -2.34 26.40
C LEU A 164 7.01 -2.70 27.84
N GLU A 165 5.95 -3.49 28.06
CA GLU A 165 5.61 -4.02 29.39
C GLU A 165 6.76 -4.86 30.00
N SER A 166 7.47 -5.65 29.17
CA SER A 166 8.51 -6.56 29.63
C SER A 166 9.87 -5.89 29.84
N PHE A 167 10.24 -4.95 28.97
CA PHE A 167 11.54 -4.27 28.98
C PHE A 167 11.51 -2.93 29.72
N GLY A 168 10.33 -2.35 29.93
CA GLY A 168 10.11 -1.01 30.46
C GLY A 168 9.78 0.02 29.39
N GLU A 169 9.17 1.12 29.82
CA GLU A 169 8.80 2.26 28.95
C GLU A 169 9.83 3.39 28.99
N ASP A 170 10.96 3.17 29.66
CA ASP A 170 12.09 4.08 29.68
C ASP A 170 12.91 3.97 28.37
N HIS A 171 13.89 4.86 28.20
CA HIS A 171 14.72 4.89 26.99
C HIS A 171 15.45 3.57 26.70
N THR A 172 15.80 2.79 27.73
CA THR A 172 16.48 1.49 27.58
C THR A 172 15.51 0.38 27.17
N GLY A 173 14.31 0.37 27.74
CA GLY A 173 13.26 -0.57 27.37
C GLY A 173 12.75 -0.35 25.94
N ILE A 174 12.57 0.92 25.54
CA ILE A 174 12.24 1.28 24.15
C ILE A 174 13.36 0.83 23.20
N ALA A 175 14.63 1.04 23.57
CA ALA A 175 15.77 0.60 22.76
C ALA A 175 15.79 -0.92 22.59
N ALA A 176 15.54 -1.69 23.66
CA ALA A 176 15.44 -3.15 23.60
C ALA A 176 14.28 -3.60 22.70
N ALA A 177 13.11 -2.96 22.79
CA ALA A 177 11.98 -3.24 21.93
C ALA A 177 12.30 -2.98 20.45
N PHE A 178 12.92 -1.85 20.10
CA PHE A 178 13.35 -1.58 18.73
C PHE A 178 14.42 -2.55 18.23
N LEU A 179 15.36 -2.96 19.06
CA LEU A 179 16.37 -3.96 18.72
C LEU A 179 15.71 -5.30 18.35
N VAL A 180 14.79 -5.80 19.19
CA VAL A 180 14.07 -7.06 18.95
C VAL A 180 13.25 -6.97 17.68
N HIS A 181 12.56 -5.86 17.43
CA HIS A 181 11.82 -5.62 16.18
C HIS A 181 12.75 -5.69 14.97
N GLY A 182 13.87 -4.96 14.99
CA GLY A 182 14.83 -4.92 13.88
C GLY A 182 15.37 -6.30 13.53
N LEU A 183 15.76 -7.10 14.53
CA LEU A 183 16.26 -8.46 14.34
C LEU A 183 15.16 -9.41 13.83
N THR A 184 13.96 -9.32 14.38
CA THR A 184 12.83 -10.15 13.96
C THR A 184 12.45 -9.86 12.49
N TYR A 185 12.37 -8.59 12.11
CA TYR A 185 12.07 -8.23 10.73
C TYR A 185 13.20 -8.62 9.78
N ALA A 186 14.46 -8.58 10.22
CA ALA A 186 15.57 -9.11 9.44
C ALA A 186 15.38 -10.60 9.12
N VAL A 187 14.96 -11.41 10.09
CA VAL A 187 14.69 -12.85 9.89
C VAL A 187 13.49 -13.05 8.96
N PHE A 188 12.33 -12.45 9.27
CA PHE A 188 11.10 -12.66 8.48
C PHE A 188 11.23 -12.17 7.04
N MET A 189 11.81 -11.00 6.81
CA MET A 189 12.02 -10.48 5.46
C MET A 189 13.06 -11.30 4.70
N SER A 190 14.06 -11.89 5.37
CA SER A 190 15.03 -12.82 4.73
C SER A 190 14.33 -14.05 4.15
N LEU A 191 13.32 -14.61 4.82
CA LEU A 191 12.51 -15.70 4.28
C LEU A 191 11.84 -15.29 2.95
N GLY A 192 11.28 -14.08 2.90
CA GLY A 192 10.70 -13.53 1.68
C GLY A 192 11.72 -13.38 0.56
N VAL A 193 12.91 -12.86 0.86
CA VAL A 193 14.02 -12.71 -0.11
C VAL A 193 14.47 -14.06 -0.67
N LEU A 194 14.53 -15.08 0.17
CA LEU A 194 14.95 -16.42 -0.23
C LEU A 194 13.91 -17.12 -1.12
N LEU A 195 12.62 -16.94 -0.82
CA LEU A 195 11.52 -17.60 -1.51
C LEU A 195 11.10 -16.92 -2.80
N ILE A 196 11.31 -15.61 -2.96
CA ILE A 196 10.81 -14.88 -4.13
C ILE A 196 11.46 -15.34 -5.44
N ARG A 197 10.65 -15.56 -6.47
CA ARG A 197 11.06 -15.94 -7.83
C ARG A 197 10.27 -15.13 -8.86
N VAL A 198 10.83 -14.97 -10.05
CA VAL A 198 10.11 -14.43 -11.21
C VAL A 198 9.56 -15.55 -12.08
N PRO A 199 8.41 -15.37 -12.74
CA PRO A 199 7.88 -16.36 -13.66
C PRO A 199 8.85 -16.51 -14.84
N ARG A 200 8.90 -17.71 -15.42
CA ARG A 200 9.60 -17.94 -16.70
C ARG A 200 8.89 -17.17 -17.81
N PRO A 201 9.64 -16.61 -18.75
CA PRO A 201 9.03 -16.19 -20.00
C PRO A 201 8.27 -17.38 -20.62
N ALA A 202 6.99 -17.19 -20.91
CA ALA A 202 6.22 -18.24 -21.55
C ALA A 202 6.79 -18.49 -22.95
N ALA A 203 7.12 -19.74 -23.27
CA ALA A 203 7.50 -20.10 -24.64
C ALA A 203 6.31 -19.80 -25.57
N ALA A 204 6.58 -19.21 -26.73
CA ALA A 204 5.56 -18.96 -27.72
C ALA A 204 4.80 -20.25 -28.05
N GLY A 205 3.46 -20.25 -27.93
CA GLY A 205 2.62 -21.43 -28.14
C GLY A 205 2.39 -22.32 -26.91
N SER A 206 2.97 -22.00 -25.73
CA SER A 206 2.69 -22.78 -24.52
C SER A 206 1.26 -22.52 -23.99
N PRO A 207 0.62 -23.51 -23.27
CA PRO A 207 -0.67 -23.30 -22.62
C PRO A 207 -0.69 -22.09 -21.67
N ALA A 208 0.46 -21.76 -21.07
CA ALA A 208 0.63 -20.57 -20.22
C ALA A 208 0.63 -19.27 -21.04
N ALA A 209 1.22 -19.25 -22.25
CA ALA A 209 1.13 -18.11 -23.15
C ALA A 209 -0.31 -17.93 -23.67
N THR A 210 -0.99 -19.04 -23.95
CA THR A 210 -2.40 -19.04 -24.40
C THR A 210 -3.34 -18.60 -23.26
N ALA A 211 -3.07 -19.01 -22.01
CA ALA A 211 -3.84 -18.58 -20.84
C ALA A 211 -3.59 -17.09 -20.51
N ALA A 212 -2.35 -16.61 -20.65
CA ALA A 212 -2.02 -15.19 -20.49
C ALA A 212 -2.67 -14.32 -21.59
N ALA A 213 -2.77 -14.86 -22.83
CA ALA A 213 -3.48 -14.21 -23.94
C ALA A 213 -5.02 -14.33 -23.82
N LYS A 214 -5.52 -15.31 -23.05
CA LYS A 214 -6.94 -15.66 -22.92
C LYS A 214 -7.64 -15.04 -21.73
N ALA A 215 -6.98 -14.15 -20.97
CA ALA A 215 -7.61 -13.38 -19.90
C ALA A 215 -8.05 -11.97 -20.40
N PRO A 216 -9.03 -11.87 -21.34
CA PRO A 216 -9.70 -10.61 -21.57
C PRO A 216 -10.67 -10.39 -20.41
N ALA A 217 -10.79 -9.15 -19.96
CA ALA A 217 -11.99 -8.74 -19.23
C ALA A 217 -13.22 -9.18 -20.05
N PRO A 218 -14.34 -9.60 -19.42
CA PRO A 218 -15.52 -10.03 -20.14
C PRO A 218 -15.92 -8.98 -21.20
N GLY A 219 -15.82 -9.33 -22.50
CA GLY A 219 -16.21 -8.48 -23.61
C GLY A 219 -15.10 -7.81 -24.44
N ALA A 220 -13.81 -8.04 -24.17
CA ALA A 220 -12.73 -7.49 -24.98
C ALA A 220 -12.14 -8.56 -25.92
N ALA A 221 -12.11 -8.28 -27.23
CA ALA A 221 -11.33 -9.03 -28.20
C ALA A 221 -9.82 -8.96 -27.85
N PRO A 222 -9.00 -9.99 -28.18
CA PRO A 222 -7.56 -9.96 -27.95
C PRO A 222 -6.93 -8.84 -28.79
N GLY A 223 -6.76 -7.68 -28.16
CA GLY A 223 -6.02 -6.56 -28.71
C GLY A 223 -4.51 -6.71 -28.50
N PRO A 224 -3.68 -5.91 -29.19
CA PRO A 224 -2.24 -5.89 -28.97
C PRO A 224 -1.92 -5.63 -27.51
N GLU A 225 -0.92 -6.34 -26.95
CA GLU A 225 -0.48 -6.21 -25.56
C GLU A 225 -0.15 -4.75 -25.25
N ILE A 226 -0.88 -4.15 -24.30
CA ILE A 226 -0.63 -2.77 -23.85
C ILE A 226 0.72 -2.75 -23.14
N ARG A 227 1.63 -1.89 -23.61
CA ARG A 227 2.95 -1.69 -23.04
C ARG A 227 3.26 -0.22 -22.98
N VAL A 228 3.22 0.37 -21.78
CA VAL A 228 3.53 1.79 -21.56
C VAL A 228 4.73 1.90 -20.63
N SER A 229 5.67 2.77 -20.98
CA SER A 229 6.80 3.06 -20.09
C SER A 229 6.36 3.91 -18.91
N ALA A 230 7.09 3.82 -17.81
CA ALA A 230 6.79 4.61 -16.62
C ALA A 230 6.91 6.14 -16.86
N ARG A 231 7.79 6.58 -17.78
CA ARG A 231 7.83 7.98 -18.22
C ARG A 231 6.66 8.33 -19.13
N GLY A 232 6.26 7.40 -19.99
CA GLY A 232 5.07 7.56 -20.86
C GLY A 232 3.80 7.70 -20.04
N ALA A 233 3.63 6.90 -19.00
CA ALA A 233 2.47 6.95 -18.11
C ALA A 233 2.29 8.35 -17.47
N LEU A 234 3.37 8.98 -16.99
CA LEU A 234 3.33 10.34 -16.40
C LEU A 234 2.83 11.42 -17.39
N ARG A 235 2.91 11.16 -18.69
CA ARG A 235 2.44 12.08 -19.74
C ARG A 235 0.98 11.84 -20.12
N THR A 236 0.30 10.91 -19.46
CA THR A 236 -1.10 10.57 -19.74
C THR A 236 -2.02 11.16 -18.68
N PRO A 237 -3.19 11.67 -19.05
CA PRO A 237 -4.18 12.13 -18.09
C PRO A 237 -4.69 10.99 -17.21
N GLN A 238 -4.68 9.75 -17.69
CA GLN A 238 -5.08 8.56 -16.94
C GLN A 238 -4.27 8.37 -15.66
N PHE A 239 -2.95 8.57 -15.72
CA PHE A 239 -2.09 8.49 -14.55
C PHE A 239 -2.50 9.52 -13.48
N TRP A 240 -2.70 10.77 -13.88
CA TRP A 240 -3.05 11.84 -12.96
C TRP A 240 -4.47 11.70 -12.41
N CYS A 241 -5.42 11.21 -13.22
CA CYS A 241 -6.74 10.84 -12.73
C CYS A 241 -6.65 9.76 -11.64
N LEU A 242 -5.86 8.70 -11.84
CA LEU A 242 -5.67 7.65 -10.83
C LEU A 242 -4.89 8.16 -9.61
N TRP A 243 -3.97 9.10 -9.80
CA TRP A 243 -3.27 9.77 -8.70
C TRP A 243 -4.26 10.53 -7.80
N VAL A 244 -5.16 11.30 -8.40
CA VAL A 244 -6.24 12.01 -7.68
C VAL A 244 -7.18 11.02 -7.01
N VAL A 245 -7.62 9.98 -7.73
CA VAL A 245 -8.48 8.90 -7.19
C VAL A 245 -7.87 8.29 -5.93
N LEU A 246 -6.60 7.90 -6.00
CA LEU A 246 -5.90 7.30 -4.85
C LEU A 246 -5.72 8.32 -3.73
N CYS A 247 -5.27 9.54 -4.04
CA CYS A 247 -5.06 10.60 -3.06
C CYS A 247 -6.34 10.93 -2.28
N MET A 248 -7.46 11.11 -2.97
CA MET A 248 -8.74 11.44 -2.33
C MET A 248 -9.28 10.29 -1.48
N ASN A 249 -9.22 9.05 -2.01
CA ASN A 249 -9.64 7.86 -1.27
C ASN A 249 -8.82 7.68 0.02
N VAL A 250 -7.51 7.84 -0.08
CA VAL A 250 -6.57 7.64 1.03
C VAL A 250 -6.68 8.76 2.06
N THR A 251 -6.79 10.02 1.62
CA THR A 251 -6.98 11.17 2.51
C THR A 251 -8.22 10.98 3.37
N ALA A 252 -9.33 10.60 2.74
CA ALA A 252 -10.58 10.32 3.45
C ALA A 252 -10.41 9.17 4.46
N GLY A 253 -9.85 8.03 4.07
CA GLY A 253 -9.68 6.89 4.97
C GLY A 253 -8.75 7.15 6.15
N ILE A 254 -7.59 7.79 5.92
CA ILE A 254 -6.66 8.16 7.00
C ILE A 254 -7.30 9.19 7.94
N GLY A 255 -8.11 10.12 7.44
CA GLY A 255 -8.78 11.11 8.24
C GLY A 255 -9.64 10.52 9.37
N ILE A 256 -10.42 9.47 9.10
CA ILE A 256 -11.13 8.75 10.16
C ILE A 256 -10.17 7.97 11.06
N LEU A 257 -9.22 7.26 10.46
CA LEU A 257 -8.34 6.36 11.20
C LEU A 257 -7.51 7.10 12.26
N GLU A 258 -7.04 8.30 11.95
CA GLU A 258 -6.21 9.12 12.84
C GLU A 258 -6.92 9.51 14.14
N LYS A 259 -8.20 9.85 14.06
CA LYS A 259 -9.03 10.30 15.21
C LYS A 259 -10.11 9.29 15.61
N ALA A 260 -10.03 8.04 15.17
CA ALA A 260 -11.11 7.07 15.35
C ALA A 260 -11.56 6.92 16.81
N ALA A 261 -10.64 6.73 17.75
CA ALA A 261 -10.97 6.54 19.16
C ALA A 261 -11.49 7.84 19.83
N PRO A 262 -10.84 9.01 19.69
CA PRO A 262 -11.42 10.26 20.16
C PRO A 262 -12.78 10.55 19.52
N MET A 263 -12.86 10.46 18.18
CA MET A 263 -14.07 10.80 17.43
C MET A 263 -15.30 10.03 17.91
N ILE A 264 -15.24 8.71 18.09
CA ILE A 264 -16.40 7.95 18.59
C ILE A 264 -16.76 8.32 20.03
N ARG A 265 -15.79 8.67 20.85
CA ARG A 265 -16.05 9.14 22.23
C ARG A 265 -16.71 10.50 22.23
N ASP A 266 -16.21 11.45 21.44
CA ASP A 266 -16.74 12.80 21.35
C ASP A 266 -18.17 12.79 20.78
N PHE A 267 -18.43 12.01 19.72
CA PHE A 267 -19.76 11.86 19.13
C PHE A 267 -20.83 11.42 20.14
N PHE A 268 -20.45 10.64 21.15
CA PHE A 268 -21.37 10.06 22.12
C PHE A 268 -21.11 10.46 23.57
N ALA A 269 -20.33 11.54 23.79
CA ALA A 269 -20.04 12.04 25.15
C ALA A 269 -21.30 12.41 25.92
N GLY A 270 -22.22 13.11 25.27
CA GLY A 270 -23.52 13.52 25.85
C GLY A 270 -24.65 12.47 25.76
N SER A 271 -24.37 11.25 25.29
CA SER A 271 -25.41 10.20 25.16
C SER A 271 -25.69 9.53 26.51
N SER A 272 -26.87 8.91 26.64
CA SER A 272 -27.25 8.12 27.84
C SER A 272 -26.30 6.94 28.13
N ALA A 273 -25.50 6.53 27.17
CA ALA A 273 -24.47 5.48 27.29
C ALA A 273 -23.19 5.94 26.59
N PRO A 274 -22.33 6.74 27.24
CA PRO A 274 -21.05 7.20 26.67
C PRO A 274 -20.15 6.03 26.26
N VAL A 275 -19.29 6.26 25.27
CA VAL A 275 -18.34 5.23 24.80
C VAL A 275 -17.12 5.20 25.72
N SER A 276 -16.87 4.08 26.37
CA SER A 276 -15.68 3.87 27.22
C SER A 276 -14.40 3.83 26.39
N ALA A 277 -13.25 4.02 27.05
CA ALA A 277 -11.94 3.93 26.39
C ALA A 277 -11.71 2.52 25.78
N SER A 278 -12.12 1.46 26.48
CA SER A 278 -12.02 0.08 25.99
C SER A 278 -12.91 -0.18 24.77
N ALA A 279 -14.13 0.36 24.77
CA ALA A 279 -15.04 0.26 23.63
C ALA A 279 -14.50 1.03 22.41
N ALA A 280 -13.88 2.22 22.62
CA ALA A 280 -13.24 2.98 21.57
C ALA A 280 -12.02 2.23 20.98
N ALA A 281 -11.21 1.59 21.82
CA ALA A 281 -10.12 0.72 21.36
C ALA A 281 -10.64 -0.48 20.55
N GLY A 282 -11.73 -1.12 21.00
CA GLY A 282 -12.43 -2.17 20.26
C GLY A 282 -12.94 -1.69 18.89
N PHE A 283 -13.45 -0.47 18.80
CA PHE A 283 -13.87 0.13 17.53
C PHE A 283 -12.69 0.31 16.58
N VAL A 284 -11.54 0.81 17.03
CA VAL A 284 -10.31 0.91 16.21
C VAL A 284 -9.85 -0.45 15.69
N ALA A 285 -9.93 -1.49 16.53
CA ALA A 285 -9.62 -2.86 16.10
C ALA A 285 -10.58 -3.34 14.99
N LEU A 286 -11.88 -3.06 15.11
CA LEU A 286 -12.87 -3.37 14.07
C LEU A 286 -12.60 -2.62 12.77
N LEU A 287 -12.22 -1.34 12.83
CA LEU A 287 -11.83 -0.56 11.66
C LEU A 287 -10.62 -1.18 10.96
N SER A 288 -9.63 -1.63 11.72
CA SER A 288 -8.43 -2.30 11.19
C SER A 288 -8.78 -3.64 10.53
N ALA A 289 -9.67 -4.40 11.14
CA ALA A 289 -10.19 -5.65 10.56
C ALA A 289 -10.96 -5.40 9.25
N ALA A 290 -11.82 -4.38 9.21
CA ALA A 290 -12.54 -3.98 8.00
C ALA A 290 -11.59 -3.54 6.88
N ASN A 291 -10.56 -2.75 7.20
CA ASN A 291 -9.51 -2.36 6.28
C ASN A 291 -8.78 -3.57 5.68
N MET A 292 -8.37 -4.52 6.53
CA MET A 292 -7.69 -5.74 6.10
C MET A 292 -8.59 -6.62 5.21
N ALA A 293 -9.84 -6.86 5.63
CA ALA A 293 -10.81 -7.64 4.86
C ALA A 293 -11.14 -6.98 3.51
N GLY A 294 -11.26 -5.65 3.49
CA GLY A 294 -11.49 -4.86 2.29
C GLY A 294 -10.40 -5.03 1.25
N ARG A 295 -9.14 -5.21 1.65
CA ARG A 295 -8.02 -5.43 0.73
C ARG A 295 -8.16 -6.68 -0.11
N ILE A 296 -8.65 -7.78 0.47
CA ILE A 296 -8.90 -9.02 -0.28
C ILE A 296 -10.26 -8.98 -0.96
N GLY A 297 -11.31 -8.67 -0.19
CA GLY A 297 -12.68 -8.75 -0.66
C GLY A 297 -12.93 -7.86 -1.88
N TRP A 298 -12.67 -6.57 -1.76
CA TRP A 298 -12.92 -5.62 -2.83
C TRP A 298 -11.98 -5.77 -4.02
N SER A 299 -10.68 -6.03 -3.79
CA SER A 299 -9.76 -6.24 -4.90
C SER A 299 -10.07 -7.48 -5.71
N SER A 300 -10.53 -8.57 -5.04
CA SER A 300 -11.02 -9.76 -5.73
C SER A 300 -12.33 -9.49 -6.47
N THR A 301 -13.26 -8.76 -5.86
CA THR A 301 -14.52 -8.33 -6.50
C THR A 301 -14.24 -7.48 -7.73
N SER A 302 -13.17 -6.69 -7.71
CA SER A 302 -12.78 -5.88 -8.87
C SER A 302 -12.36 -6.70 -10.09
N ASP A 303 -11.95 -7.97 -9.92
CA ASP A 303 -11.69 -8.90 -11.02
C ASP A 303 -13.00 -9.33 -11.72
N LEU A 304 -14.14 -9.23 -11.02
CA LEU A 304 -15.45 -9.64 -11.53
C LEU A 304 -16.24 -8.48 -12.16
N ILE A 305 -16.33 -7.36 -11.45
CA ILE A 305 -17.16 -6.22 -11.87
C ILE A 305 -16.38 -5.09 -12.57
N GLY A 306 -15.06 -5.23 -12.62
CA GLY A 306 -14.14 -4.26 -13.23
C GLY A 306 -13.68 -3.16 -12.27
N ARG A 307 -12.46 -2.64 -12.50
CA ARG A 307 -11.77 -1.69 -11.61
C ARG A 307 -12.52 -0.38 -11.46
N LYS A 308 -12.96 0.19 -12.58
CA LYS A 308 -13.67 1.47 -12.59
C LYS A 308 -14.95 1.41 -11.77
N ASN A 309 -15.72 0.32 -11.88
CA ASN A 309 -16.96 0.15 -11.13
C ASN A 309 -16.74 0.00 -9.63
N VAL A 310 -15.69 -0.73 -9.23
CA VAL A 310 -15.34 -0.85 -7.81
C VAL A 310 -14.93 0.51 -7.23
N TYR A 311 -14.17 1.32 -7.99
CA TYR A 311 -13.85 2.68 -7.55
C TYR A 311 -15.07 3.62 -7.51
N ARG A 312 -16.09 3.41 -8.36
CA ARG A 312 -17.39 4.09 -8.22
C ARG A 312 -18.03 3.80 -6.85
N LEU A 313 -17.94 2.55 -6.39
CA LEU A 313 -18.42 2.18 -5.05
C LEU A 313 -17.59 2.86 -3.96
N TYR A 314 -16.25 2.76 -4.01
CA TYR A 314 -15.39 3.37 -2.99
C TYR A 314 -15.65 4.86 -2.82
N LEU A 315 -15.75 5.59 -3.92
CA LEU A 315 -15.84 7.04 -3.93
C LEU A 315 -17.28 7.53 -3.78
N GLY A 316 -18.23 6.93 -4.51
CA GLY A 316 -19.64 7.34 -4.49
C GLY A 316 -20.35 6.90 -3.21
N VAL A 317 -20.32 5.61 -2.89
CA VAL A 317 -20.90 5.10 -1.64
C VAL A 317 -20.11 5.61 -0.44
N GLY A 318 -18.77 5.75 -0.55
CA GLY A 318 -17.95 6.37 0.50
C GLY A 318 -18.37 7.79 0.83
N ALA A 319 -18.62 8.64 -0.17
CA ALA A 319 -19.14 10.00 0.03
C ALA A 319 -20.51 9.98 0.73
N LEU A 320 -21.40 9.03 0.35
CA LEU A 320 -22.68 8.84 1.03
C LEU A 320 -22.50 8.42 2.50
N MET A 321 -21.54 7.51 2.80
CA MET A 321 -21.26 7.11 4.19
C MET A 321 -20.79 8.27 5.05
N TYR A 322 -19.91 9.13 4.54
CA TYR A 322 -19.52 10.36 5.24
C TYR A 322 -20.70 11.29 5.48
N LEU A 323 -21.53 11.51 4.46
CA LEU A 323 -22.73 12.34 4.60
C LEU A 323 -23.69 11.78 5.65
N LEU A 324 -23.87 10.45 5.68
CA LEU A 324 -24.70 9.79 6.70
C LEU A 324 -24.12 9.96 8.11
N ILE A 325 -22.79 9.92 8.28
CA ILE A 325 -22.17 10.22 9.59
C ILE A 325 -22.43 11.68 9.98
N VAL A 326 -22.29 12.62 9.06
CA VAL A 326 -22.56 14.06 9.32
C VAL A 326 -24.00 14.31 9.74
N LEU A 327 -24.96 13.67 9.05
CA LEU A 327 -26.38 13.94 9.27
C LEU A 327 -26.98 13.12 10.44
N PHE A 328 -26.53 11.89 10.64
CA PHE A 328 -27.19 10.94 11.56
C PHE A 328 -26.20 10.27 12.54
N GLY A 329 -24.90 10.46 12.39
CA GLY A 329 -23.88 9.78 13.20
C GLY A 329 -24.00 10.09 14.68
N GLY A 330 -24.27 11.33 15.05
CA GLY A 330 -24.46 11.74 16.45
C GLY A 330 -25.74 11.19 17.09
N ALA A 331 -26.77 10.89 16.30
CA ALA A 331 -28.04 10.33 16.78
C ALA A 331 -28.01 8.81 16.95
N SER A 332 -27.10 8.09 16.25
CA SER A 332 -27.12 6.63 16.19
C SER A 332 -25.73 6.02 16.14
N LYS A 333 -25.31 5.37 17.24
CA LYS A 333 -24.05 4.60 17.29
C LYS A 333 -23.93 3.53 16.19
N PRO A 334 -24.95 2.69 15.92
CA PRO A 334 -24.88 1.74 14.82
C PRO A 334 -24.63 2.39 13.46
N VAL A 335 -25.28 3.51 13.14
CA VAL A 335 -25.06 4.25 11.89
C VAL A 335 -23.62 4.70 11.80
N PHE A 336 -23.10 5.34 12.84
CA PHE A 336 -21.69 5.80 12.88
C PHE A 336 -20.72 4.64 12.65
N VAL A 337 -20.87 3.56 13.42
CA VAL A 337 -19.97 2.40 13.36
C VAL A 337 -20.03 1.71 11.99
N VAL A 338 -21.22 1.42 11.47
CA VAL A 338 -21.37 0.75 10.16
C VAL A 338 -20.80 1.60 9.04
N CYS A 339 -21.11 2.90 9.01
CA CYS A 339 -20.54 3.80 7.99
C CYS A 339 -19.01 3.85 8.06
N ALA A 340 -18.44 3.95 9.26
CA ALA A 340 -16.99 3.97 9.46
C ALA A 340 -16.33 2.64 9.02
N LEU A 341 -16.94 1.48 9.32
CA LEU A 341 -16.45 0.17 8.88
C LEU A 341 -16.46 0.04 7.35
N VAL A 342 -17.54 0.50 6.70
CA VAL A 342 -17.63 0.52 5.23
C VAL A 342 -16.55 1.41 4.65
N LEU A 343 -16.36 2.63 5.16
CA LEU A 343 -15.32 3.57 4.72
C LEU A 343 -13.92 2.94 4.83
N LEU A 344 -13.61 2.28 5.96
CA LEU A 344 -12.30 1.65 6.14
C LEU A 344 -12.13 0.41 5.26
N SER A 345 -13.20 -0.33 4.95
CA SER A 345 -13.13 -1.41 3.98
C SER A 345 -12.81 -0.88 2.57
N PHE A 346 -13.40 0.26 2.18
CA PHE A 346 -13.13 0.93 0.90
C PHE A 346 -11.72 1.52 0.84
N TYR A 347 -11.22 2.09 1.94
CA TYR A 347 -9.85 2.52 2.08
C TYR A 347 -8.86 1.37 1.80
N GLY A 348 -9.07 0.23 2.45
CA GLY A 348 -8.26 -0.97 2.21
C GLY A 348 -8.36 -1.48 0.78
N GLY A 349 -9.58 -1.57 0.25
CA GLY A 349 -9.85 -2.00 -1.12
C GLY A 349 -9.20 -1.10 -2.16
N GLY A 350 -9.22 0.22 -1.96
CA GLY A 350 -8.61 1.20 -2.86
C GLY A 350 -7.11 0.96 -3.04
N PHE A 351 -6.38 0.74 -1.95
CA PHE A 351 -4.96 0.38 -2.02
C PHE A 351 -4.70 -0.92 -2.78
N ALA A 352 -5.51 -1.95 -2.51
CA ALA A 352 -5.29 -3.26 -3.07
C ALA A 352 -5.72 -3.36 -4.56
N THR A 353 -6.68 -2.56 -4.98
CA THR A 353 -7.20 -2.56 -6.35
C THR A 353 -6.34 -1.74 -7.32
N ILE A 354 -5.66 -0.67 -6.82
CA ILE A 354 -4.95 0.28 -7.70
C ILE A 354 -3.85 -0.35 -8.57
N PRO A 355 -3.01 -1.29 -8.07
CA PRO A 355 -1.99 -1.91 -8.92
C PRO A 355 -2.58 -2.71 -10.09
N ALA A 356 -3.73 -3.37 -9.84
CA ALA A 356 -4.45 -4.09 -10.89
C ALA A 356 -5.07 -3.12 -11.92
N TYR A 357 -5.56 -1.96 -11.47
CA TYR A 357 -6.08 -0.93 -12.35
C TYR A 357 -4.97 -0.34 -13.23
N LEU A 358 -3.78 -0.10 -12.65
CA LEU A 358 -2.60 0.33 -13.43
C LEU A 358 -2.19 -0.73 -14.46
N LYS A 359 -2.20 -2.02 -14.09
CA LYS A 359 -1.92 -3.12 -15.03
C LYS A 359 -2.89 -3.12 -16.20
N ASP A 360 -4.18 -2.92 -15.94
CA ASP A 360 -5.21 -2.93 -16.98
C ASP A 360 -5.07 -1.75 -17.96
N LEU A 361 -4.59 -0.57 -17.49
CA LEU A 361 -4.41 0.63 -18.32
C LEU A 361 -3.05 0.72 -19.01
N PHE A 362 -1.97 0.31 -18.36
CA PHE A 362 -0.60 0.53 -18.80
C PHE A 362 0.17 -0.76 -19.15
N GLY A 363 -0.45 -1.92 -18.89
CA GLY A 363 0.18 -3.22 -19.07
C GLY A 363 1.15 -3.61 -17.97
N THR A 364 1.77 -4.79 -18.12
CA THR A 364 2.66 -5.38 -17.11
C THR A 364 4.11 -4.93 -17.20
N HIS A 365 4.52 -4.30 -18.32
CA HIS A 365 5.94 -4.05 -18.67
C HIS A 365 6.71 -3.28 -17.57
N GLN A 366 6.16 -2.17 -17.07
CA GLN A 366 6.77 -1.36 -16.00
C GLN A 366 5.75 -1.02 -14.89
N VAL A 367 4.82 -1.92 -14.63
CA VAL A 367 3.71 -1.67 -13.68
C VAL A 367 4.21 -1.33 -12.27
N GLY A 368 5.29 -1.95 -11.82
CA GLY A 368 5.89 -1.65 -10.51
C GLY A 368 6.48 -0.24 -10.45
N ALA A 369 7.12 0.21 -11.54
CA ALA A 369 7.65 1.58 -11.63
C ALA A 369 6.55 2.64 -11.76
N ILE A 370 5.44 2.32 -12.44
CA ILE A 370 4.27 3.20 -12.54
C ILE A 370 3.57 3.29 -11.18
N HIS A 371 3.36 2.14 -10.52
CA HIS A 371 2.77 2.05 -9.18
C HIS A 371 3.60 2.82 -8.15
N GLY A 372 4.93 2.64 -8.15
CA GLY A 372 5.81 3.40 -7.27
C GLY A 372 5.64 4.91 -7.39
N ARG A 373 5.53 5.44 -8.62
CA ARG A 373 5.26 6.88 -8.83
C ARG A 373 3.86 7.29 -8.34
N LEU A 374 2.88 6.40 -8.48
CA LEU A 374 1.52 6.67 -8.02
C LEU A 374 1.46 6.74 -6.48
N LEU A 375 2.32 6.04 -5.76
CA LEU A 375 2.35 6.05 -4.29
C LEU A 375 2.74 7.42 -3.68
N THR A 376 3.23 8.37 -4.48
CA THR A 376 3.34 9.77 -4.04
C THR A 376 1.98 10.36 -3.66
N ALA A 377 0.88 9.86 -4.23
CA ALA A 377 -0.48 10.18 -3.81
C ALA A 377 -0.75 9.76 -2.36
N TRP A 378 -0.21 8.59 -1.95
CA TRP A 378 -0.31 8.15 -0.55
C TRP A 378 0.50 9.02 0.39
N SER A 379 1.74 9.39 0.04
CA SER A 379 2.54 10.33 0.84
C SER A 379 1.84 11.66 1.03
N THR A 380 1.24 12.19 -0.04
CA THR A 380 0.45 13.44 0.03
C THR A 380 -0.76 13.26 0.94
N ALA A 381 -1.52 12.19 0.77
CA ALA A 381 -2.71 11.89 1.57
C ALA A 381 -2.38 11.64 3.05
N GLY A 382 -1.26 10.97 3.33
CA GLY A 382 -0.78 10.68 4.68
C GLY A 382 -0.41 11.93 5.49
N VAL A 383 -0.11 13.03 4.79
CA VAL A 383 0.08 14.35 5.42
C VAL A 383 -1.24 15.13 5.47
N LEU A 384 -1.97 15.18 4.35
CA LEU A 384 -3.20 15.99 4.24
C LEU A 384 -4.33 15.47 5.14
N GLY A 385 -4.54 14.16 5.23
CA GLY A 385 -5.64 13.58 6.00
C GLY A 385 -5.62 13.98 7.47
N PRO A 386 -4.54 13.61 8.22
CA PRO A 386 -4.36 14.02 9.60
C PRO A 386 -4.37 15.55 9.78
N LEU A 387 -3.71 16.29 8.88
CA LEU A 387 -3.67 17.76 8.95
C LEU A 387 -5.08 18.37 8.91
N ILE A 388 -5.89 17.93 7.94
CA ILE A 388 -7.27 18.46 7.80
C ILE A 388 -8.09 18.15 9.05
N VAL A 389 -8.09 16.90 9.51
CA VAL A 389 -8.96 16.48 10.63
C VAL A 389 -8.49 17.07 11.94
N ASN A 390 -7.17 17.07 12.23
CA ASN A 390 -6.65 17.61 13.49
C ASN A 390 -6.82 19.13 13.56
N TRP A 391 -6.35 19.85 12.51
CA TRP A 391 -6.41 21.31 12.50
C TRP A 391 -7.83 21.85 12.58
N LEU A 392 -8.77 21.21 11.87
CA LEU A 392 -10.17 21.63 11.91
C LEU A 392 -10.81 21.30 13.26
N ALA A 393 -10.56 20.12 13.83
CA ALA A 393 -11.09 19.77 15.15
C ALA A 393 -10.57 20.73 16.23
N ASP A 394 -9.28 21.06 16.21
CA ASP A 394 -8.68 22.01 17.15
C ASP A 394 -9.27 23.43 17.00
N ARG A 395 -9.51 23.87 15.75
CA ARG A 395 -10.14 25.16 15.45
C ARG A 395 -11.59 25.21 15.91
N GLU A 396 -12.35 24.16 15.67
CA GLU A 396 -13.77 24.08 16.07
C GLU A 396 -13.89 24.02 17.62
N ALA A 397 -12.97 23.30 18.29
CA ALA A 397 -12.88 23.29 19.74
C ALA A 397 -12.55 24.69 20.32
N ALA A 398 -11.61 25.42 19.71
CA ALA A 398 -11.30 26.80 20.09
C ALA A 398 -12.48 27.76 19.87
N ALA A 399 -13.40 27.43 18.95
CA ALA A 399 -14.66 28.17 18.75
C ALA A 399 -15.77 27.74 19.73
N GLY A 400 -15.49 26.89 20.72
CA GLY A 400 -16.43 26.45 21.75
C GLY A 400 -17.38 25.35 21.32
N LYS A 401 -17.10 24.64 20.20
CA LYS A 401 -17.87 23.48 19.76
C LYS A 401 -17.40 22.23 20.50
N ASP A 402 -18.29 21.28 20.66
CA ASP A 402 -18.02 19.99 21.28
C ASP A 402 -18.76 18.85 20.55
N GLY A 403 -18.51 17.62 20.99
CA GLY A 403 -19.18 16.43 20.47
C GLY A 403 -19.04 16.26 18.95
N PRO A 404 -20.15 15.89 18.24
CA PRO A 404 -20.14 15.73 16.79
C PRO A 404 -19.77 17.00 16.02
N GLU A 405 -20.06 18.19 16.56
CA GLU A 405 -19.83 19.47 15.87
C GLU A 405 -18.35 19.73 15.58
N LEU A 406 -17.43 19.16 16.38
CA LEU A 406 -16.00 19.22 16.14
C LEU A 406 -15.60 18.67 14.76
N TYR A 407 -16.37 17.72 14.25
CA TYR A 407 -15.99 16.94 13.07
C TYR A 407 -16.83 17.21 11.83
N VAL A 408 -17.96 17.92 11.95
CA VAL A 408 -18.88 18.19 10.82
C VAL A 408 -18.15 18.78 9.62
N LEU A 409 -17.30 19.78 9.84
CA LEU A 409 -16.58 20.45 8.75
C LEU A 409 -15.55 19.52 8.10
N SER A 410 -14.75 18.80 8.90
CA SER A 410 -13.75 17.86 8.37
C SER A 410 -14.39 16.70 7.61
N LEU A 411 -15.48 16.10 8.12
CA LEU A 411 -16.20 15.02 7.45
C LEU A 411 -16.89 15.49 6.17
N SER A 412 -17.40 16.73 6.15
CA SER A 412 -17.96 17.36 4.94
C SER A 412 -16.91 17.59 3.87
N ILE A 413 -15.69 18.01 4.26
CA ILE A 413 -14.55 18.11 3.35
C ILE A 413 -14.18 16.74 2.80
N MET A 414 -14.13 15.69 3.64
CA MET A 414 -13.85 14.32 3.19
C MET A 414 -14.91 13.85 2.18
N THR A 415 -16.19 14.19 2.39
CA THR A 415 -17.25 13.94 1.39
C THR A 415 -16.91 14.61 0.05
N GLY A 416 -16.54 15.89 0.07
CA GLY A 416 -16.14 16.64 -1.13
C GLY A 416 -14.92 16.04 -1.84
N LEU A 417 -13.91 15.61 -1.08
CA LEU A 417 -12.73 14.95 -1.65
C LEU A 417 -13.09 13.64 -2.36
N LEU A 418 -13.97 12.84 -1.78
CA LEU A 418 -14.44 11.61 -2.44
C LEU A 418 -15.23 11.90 -3.72
N VAL A 419 -16.03 12.98 -3.75
CA VAL A 419 -16.72 13.43 -4.98
C VAL A 419 -15.71 13.86 -6.04
N VAL A 420 -14.65 14.59 -5.69
CA VAL A 420 -13.56 14.93 -6.61
C VAL A 420 -12.89 13.66 -7.14
N GLY A 421 -12.59 12.69 -6.28
CA GLY A 421 -12.07 11.38 -6.66
C GLY A 421 -13.02 10.64 -7.60
N PHE A 422 -14.33 10.67 -7.35
CA PHE A 422 -15.34 10.05 -8.21
C PHE A 422 -15.33 10.66 -9.60
N ILE A 423 -15.32 11.97 -9.72
CA ILE A 423 -15.22 12.67 -11.00
C ILE A 423 -13.93 12.28 -11.73
N ALA A 424 -12.80 12.24 -11.03
CA ALA A 424 -11.52 11.83 -11.61
C ALA A 424 -11.59 10.38 -12.13
N ASN A 425 -12.23 9.46 -11.38
CA ASN A 425 -12.43 8.07 -11.85
C ASN A 425 -13.30 7.99 -13.11
N GLU A 426 -14.35 8.81 -13.21
CA GLU A 426 -15.19 8.85 -14.42
C GLU A 426 -14.43 9.33 -15.66
N LEU A 427 -13.46 10.22 -15.49
CA LEU A 427 -12.60 10.73 -16.56
C LEU A 427 -11.56 9.70 -17.04
N VAL A 428 -11.31 8.63 -16.30
CA VAL A 428 -10.39 7.57 -16.73
C VAL A 428 -10.94 6.90 -18.00
N ARG A 429 -10.15 6.94 -19.08
CA ARG A 429 -10.40 6.29 -20.38
C ARG A 429 -9.22 5.41 -20.76
N PRO A 430 -9.35 4.47 -21.72
CA PRO A 430 -8.21 3.72 -22.25
C PRO A 430 -7.07 4.62 -22.69
N VAL A 431 -5.82 4.16 -22.50
CA VAL A 431 -4.64 4.92 -22.88
C VAL A 431 -4.52 4.94 -24.42
N HIS A 432 -4.26 6.13 -24.98
CA HIS A 432 -4.15 6.29 -26.42
C HIS A 432 -2.93 5.50 -26.98
N PRO A 433 -3.05 4.80 -28.12
CA PRO A 433 -1.97 3.98 -28.71
C PRO A 433 -0.64 4.70 -28.93
N ARG A 434 -0.64 6.02 -29.13
CA ARG A 434 0.61 6.84 -29.26
C ARG A 434 1.55 6.71 -28.06
N HIS A 435 1.05 6.31 -26.90
CA HIS A 435 1.84 6.10 -25.68
C HIS A 435 2.32 4.65 -25.51
N HIS A 436 1.86 3.74 -26.39
CA HIS A 436 2.27 2.35 -26.34
C HIS A 436 3.67 2.19 -26.92
N LEU A 437 4.47 1.33 -26.30
CA LEU A 437 5.77 0.92 -26.81
C LEU A 437 5.56 -0.08 -27.96
N PRO A 438 6.46 -0.11 -28.97
CA PRO A 438 6.46 -1.14 -29.98
C PRO A 438 6.52 -2.55 -29.36
N ALA A 439 5.93 -3.54 -30.06
CA ALA A 439 6.10 -4.93 -29.68
C ALA A 439 7.59 -5.27 -29.63
N PRO A 440 8.04 -6.16 -28.70
CA PRO A 440 9.43 -6.62 -28.71
C PRO A 440 9.70 -7.25 -30.09
N THR A 441 10.71 -6.73 -30.79
CA THR A 441 11.22 -7.44 -31.98
C THR A 441 11.71 -8.80 -31.53
N ALA A 442 11.21 -9.87 -32.16
CA ALA A 442 11.75 -11.21 -31.96
C ALA A 442 13.28 -11.15 -32.10
N PRO A 443 14.04 -11.87 -31.26
CA PRO A 443 15.48 -11.99 -31.48
C PRO A 443 15.68 -12.40 -32.92
N LYS A 444 16.48 -11.66 -33.69
CA LYS A 444 16.95 -12.14 -34.98
C LYS A 444 17.67 -13.48 -34.68
N GLU A 445 16.98 -14.59 -34.88
CA GLU A 445 17.65 -15.89 -34.99
C GLU A 445 18.74 -15.70 -36.04
N ALA A 446 19.94 -16.03 -35.65
CA ALA A 446 21.11 -15.89 -36.47
C ALA A 446 20.86 -16.54 -37.83
N ALA A 447 20.64 -15.73 -38.85
CA ALA A 447 20.69 -16.13 -40.24
C ALA A 447 22.17 -16.39 -40.61
N HIS A 448 22.82 -17.32 -39.89
CA HIS A 448 24.16 -17.80 -40.12
C HIS A 448 24.15 -19.33 -40.00
N GLY A 449 23.53 -19.99 -40.97
CA GLY A 449 23.47 -21.46 -40.97
C GLY A 449 22.82 -22.11 -42.21
N ALA A 450 22.63 -21.32 -43.29
CA ALA A 450 22.00 -21.91 -44.48
C ALA A 450 22.76 -21.67 -45.80
N ASP A 451 24.09 -21.54 -45.73
CA ASP A 451 24.87 -21.37 -46.98
C ASP A 451 26.16 -22.21 -47.01
N THR A 452 26.12 -23.45 -46.54
CA THR A 452 27.22 -24.42 -46.71
C THR A 452 26.73 -25.85 -46.96
N ARG A 453 25.79 -26.03 -47.91
CA ARG A 453 25.47 -27.33 -48.48
C ARG A 453 25.02 -27.22 -49.93
N SER A 454 25.94 -26.79 -50.81
CA SER A 454 25.81 -27.03 -52.24
C SER A 454 27.18 -26.91 -52.90
N GLN A 455 28.12 -27.81 -52.57
CA GLN A 455 29.25 -28.14 -53.42
C GLN A 455 29.64 -29.59 -53.09
N GLN A 456 28.98 -30.55 -53.67
CA GLN A 456 29.59 -31.81 -53.98
C GLN A 456 30.04 -31.74 -55.44
N PRO A 457 31.33 -32.05 -55.75
CA PRO A 457 31.73 -32.20 -57.11
C PRO A 457 31.38 -33.63 -57.55
N GLU A 458 30.68 -33.77 -58.69
CA GLU A 458 30.69 -34.96 -59.53
C GLU A 458 32.14 -35.19 -60.04
N SER A 459 32.66 -36.36 -59.80
CA SER A 459 33.78 -36.90 -60.62
C SER A 459 33.85 -38.42 -60.48
N ALA A 460 33.67 -39.07 -61.64
CA ALA A 460 34.20 -40.29 -62.17
C ALA A 460 34.11 -41.57 -61.31
#